data_3da327afce077a191a0295631f047fc4
#
_entry.id   3da327afce077a191a0295631f047fc4
#
_cell.length_a   1.000
_cell.length_b   1.000
_cell.length_c   1.000
_cell.angle_alpha   90.00
_cell.angle_beta   90.00
_cell.angle_gamma   90.00
#
_symmetry.space_group_name_H-M   'P 1'
#
loop_
_entity.id
_entity.type
_entity.pdbx_description
1 polymer ?
#
loop_
_entity_poly.entity_id
_entity_poly.type
_entity_poly.pdbx_seq_one_letter_code
_entity_poly.pdbx_strand_id
1 'polypeptide(L)'
;MPYGDSFQKDVEEAEDIAHTLGIHSETIDISPSVDAFYSRYPTKKRVLIGNKMARERMSILYDFSARQNALILGTSNKTELLLGYGTIHGDMACAINPIGDLYKTQVWQLGGHLGVPANILNKAPTAGLWDGQTDEDDLGLSYNEIDKILLQLIDKKKSRDELISSGFAKKKVDKIINMIKNSEFKRRMPPIAKLSEITAGNDIPCPYDQDK
;
A
#
# COMPACT_ATOMS: atom_id res chain seq x y z
N MET A 1 -11.75 -1.81 9.50
CA MET A 1 -12.03 -3.26 9.35
C MET A 1 -11.02 -4.05 10.17
N PRO A 2 -11.24 -4.23 11.48
CA PRO A 2 -10.36 -4.99 12.37
C PRO A 2 -10.42 -6.50 12.12
N TYR A 3 -9.41 -7.20 12.63
CA TYR A 3 -9.36 -8.65 12.73
C TYR A 3 -8.99 -9.02 14.17
N GLY A 4 -9.89 -9.63 14.91
CA GLY A 4 -9.74 -9.89 16.35
C GLY A 4 -9.72 -8.62 17.20
N ASP A 5 -9.39 -8.77 18.48
CA ASP A 5 -9.40 -7.69 19.45
C ASP A 5 -8.10 -6.87 19.51
N SER A 6 -7.07 -7.31 18.77
CA SER A 6 -5.69 -6.74 18.86
C SER A 6 -5.57 -5.30 18.34
N PHE A 7 -6.56 -4.80 17.61
CA PHE A 7 -6.49 -3.51 16.91
C PHE A 7 -7.50 -2.48 17.42
N GLN A 8 -8.00 -2.64 18.65
CA GLN A 8 -9.01 -1.75 19.23
C GLN A 8 -8.55 -0.28 19.21
N LYS A 9 -7.28 -0.02 19.56
CA LYS A 9 -6.70 1.33 19.53
C LYS A 9 -6.67 1.92 18.11
N ASP A 10 -6.42 1.12 17.08
CA ASP A 10 -6.42 1.58 15.70
C ASP A 10 -7.83 1.94 15.21
N VAL A 11 -8.84 1.24 15.73
CA VAL A 11 -10.26 1.56 15.46
C VAL A 11 -10.63 2.89 16.12
N GLU A 12 -10.28 3.08 17.39
CA GLU A 12 -10.55 4.33 18.13
C GLU A 12 -9.87 5.52 17.45
N GLU A 13 -8.59 5.41 17.05
CA GLU A 13 -7.87 6.45 16.33
C GLU A 13 -8.51 6.77 14.96
N ALA A 14 -9.04 5.78 14.26
CA ALA A 14 -9.72 5.96 12.98
C ALA A 14 -11.08 6.65 13.16
N GLU A 15 -11.83 6.30 14.20
CA GLU A 15 -13.11 6.93 14.56
C GLU A 15 -12.91 8.38 14.98
N ASP A 16 -11.89 8.69 15.76
CA ASP A 16 -11.53 10.06 16.18
C ASP A 16 -11.21 10.94 14.97
N ILE A 17 -10.44 10.42 13.99
CA ILE A 17 -10.17 11.16 12.75
C ILE A 17 -11.44 11.36 11.94
N ALA A 18 -12.23 10.33 11.76
CA ALA A 18 -13.47 10.43 11.00
C ALA A 18 -14.40 11.49 11.62
N HIS A 19 -14.52 11.50 12.93
CA HIS A 19 -15.29 12.52 13.67
C HIS A 19 -14.71 13.92 13.46
N THR A 20 -13.39 14.06 13.57
CA THR A 20 -12.70 15.37 13.40
C THR A 20 -12.90 15.94 12.00
N LEU A 21 -12.91 15.08 10.99
CA LEU A 21 -13.11 15.46 9.59
C LEU A 21 -14.59 15.56 9.20
N GLY A 22 -15.52 15.19 10.08
CA GLY A 22 -16.95 15.18 9.79
C GLY A 22 -17.34 14.18 8.69
N ILE A 23 -16.60 13.07 8.55
CA ILE A 23 -16.88 12.02 7.58
C ILE A 23 -17.54 10.82 8.25
N HIS A 24 -18.40 10.12 7.50
CA HIS A 24 -19.02 8.90 7.97
C HIS A 24 -17.97 7.78 8.09
N SER A 25 -18.03 7.01 9.16
CA SER A 25 -17.20 5.83 9.36
C SER A 25 -18.06 4.62 9.73
N GLU A 26 -17.62 3.45 9.30
CA GLU A 26 -18.25 2.16 9.63
C GLU A 26 -17.17 1.15 9.98
N THR A 27 -17.35 0.46 11.10
CA THR A 27 -16.43 -0.59 11.57
C THR A 27 -17.01 -1.95 11.25
N ILE A 28 -16.28 -2.73 10.43
CA ILE A 28 -16.67 -4.08 10.00
C ILE A 28 -15.59 -5.06 10.46
N ASP A 29 -15.96 -6.01 11.32
CA ASP A 29 -15.08 -7.10 11.72
C ASP A 29 -14.93 -8.13 10.59
N ILE A 30 -13.70 -8.37 10.16
CA ILE A 30 -13.39 -9.36 9.11
C ILE A 30 -13.04 -10.74 9.65
N SER A 31 -13.00 -10.92 10.98
CA SER A 31 -12.61 -12.18 11.61
C SER A 31 -13.48 -13.35 11.17
N PRO A 32 -14.82 -13.25 11.11
CA PRO A 32 -15.65 -14.38 10.71
C PRO A 32 -15.28 -14.95 9.33
N SER A 33 -15.01 -14.09 8.35
CA SER A 33 -14.67 -14.53 6.99
C SER A 33 -13.27 -15.13 6.91
N VAL A 34 -12.31 -14.52 7.59
CA VAL A 34 -10.91 -14.98 7.61
C VAL A 34 -10.78 -16.30 8.34
N ASP A 35 -11.43 -16.42 9.52
CA ASP A 35 -11.39 -17.62 10.36
C ASP A 35 -12.14 -18.78 9.71
N ALA A 36 -13.28 -18.55 9.06
CA ALA A 36 -13.98 -19.57 8.28
C ALA A 36 -13.09 -20.18 7.18
N PHE A 37 -12.25 -19.37 6.53
CA PHE A 37 -11.30 -19.88 5.55
C PHE A 37 -10.20 -20.72 6.23
N TYR A 38 -9.58 -20.22 7.30
CA TYR A 38 -8.48 -20.91 7.96
C TYR A 38 -8.87 -22.07 8.85
N SER A 39 -10.13 -22.18 9.25
CA SER A 39 -10.66 -23.40 9.87
C SER A 39 -10.57 -24.60 8.92
N ARG A 40 -10.71 -24.35 7.61
CA ARG A 40 -10.60 -25.38 6.57
C ARG A 40 -9.19 -25.56 6.02
N TYR A 41 -8.41 -24.47 5.96
CA TYR A 41 -7.05 -24.45 5.40
C TYR A 41 -6.05 -23.85 6.41
N PRO A 42 -5.75 -24.56 7.51
CA PRO A 42 -4.97 -23.98 8.61
C PRO A 42 -3.54 -23.62 8.18
N THR A 43 -3.05 -22.50 8.69
CA THR A 43 -1.67 -22.04 8.51
C THR A 43 -1.19 -21.27 9.72
N LYS A 44 0.13 -21.33 9.98
CA LYS A 44 0.81 -20.49 10.98
C LYS A 44 1.64 -19.36 10.33
N LYS A 45 1.62 -19.27 9.00
CA LYS A 45 2.41 -18.27 8.25
C LYS A 45 1.70 -16.91 8.29
N ARG A 46 2.19 -16.00 9.12
CA ARG A 46 1.62 -14.63 9.30
C ARG A 46 1.37 -13.90 7.98
N VAL A 47 2.31 -13.96 7.03
CA VAL A 47 2.18 -13.32 5.72
C VAL A 47 0.96 -13.84 4.93
N LEU A 48 0.65 -15.14 5.01
CA LEU A 48 -0.54 -15.69 4.33
C LEU A 48 -1.82 -15.15 4.96
N ILE A 49 -1.87 -15.11 6.30
CA ILE A 49 -3.01 -14.59 7.05
C ILE A 49 -3.19 -13.10 6.74
N GLY A 50 -2.14 -12.30 6.81
CA GLY A 50 -2.17 -10.87 6.48
C GLY A 50 -2.63 -10.60 5.06
N ASN A 51 -2.12 -11.34 4.08
CA ASN A 51 -2.58 -11.24 2.69
C ASN A 51 -4.06 -11.59 2.52
N LYS A 52 -4.59 -12.57 3.28
CA LYS A 52 -6.02 -12.90 3.26
C LYS A 52 -6.84 -11.76 3.87
N MET A 53 -6.39 -11.19 4.99
CA MET A 53 -7.04 -10.05 5.64
C MET A 53 -7.11 -8.84 4.69
N ALA A 54 -6.01 -8.51 4.01
CA ALA A 54 -5.97 -7.40 3.06
C ALA A 54 -6.95 -7.61 1.87
N ARG A 55 -7.05 -8.84 1.37
CA ARG A 55 -8.00 -9.17 0.29
C ARG A 55 -9.44 -9.23 0.76
N GLU A 56 -9.69 -9.61 2.01
CA GLU A 56 -11.05 -9.55 2.58
C GLU A 56 -11.52 -8.10 2.67
N ARG A 57 -10.68 -7.21 3.18
CA ARG A 57 -10.95 -5.77 3.22
C ARG A 57 -11.23 -5.21 1.84
N MET A 58 -10.44 -5.58 0.84
CA MET A 58 -10.64 -5.18 -0.55
C MET A 58 -12.00 -5.65 -1.07
N SER A 59 -12.36 -6.91 -0.86
CA SER A 59 -13.64 -7.47 -1.32
C SER A 59 -14.82 -6.70 -0.74
N ILE A 60 -14.79 -6.38 0.55
CA ILE A 60 -15.82 -5.58 1.23
C ILE A 60 -15.88 -4.17 0.62
N LEU A 61 -14.74 -3.50 0.44
CA LEU A 61 -14.71 -2.15 -0.15
C LEU A 61 -15.30 -2.10 -1.55
N TYR A 62 -15.02 -3.11 -2.40
CA TYR A 62 -15.59 -3.16 -3.75
C TYR A 62 -17.08 -3.45 -3.76
N ASP A 63 -17.62 -4.23 -2.80
CA ASP A 63 -19.07 -4.40 -2.63
C ASP A 63 -19.74 -3.08 -2.23
N PHE A 64 -19.16 -2.35 -1.26
CA PHE A 64 -19.65 -1.02 -0.88
C PHE A 64 -19.53 0.00 -2.01
N SER A 65 -18.45 -0.02 -2.77
CA SER A 65 -18.28 0.82 -3.97
C SER A 65 -19.44 0.63 -4.95
N ALA A 66 -19.79 -0.61 -5.24
CA ALA A 66 -20.90 -0.91 -6.13
C ALA A 66 -22.27 -0.48 -5.55
N ARG A 67 -22.52 -0.73 -4.26
CA ARG A 67 -23.77 -0.35 -3.59
C ARG A 67 -23.97 1.16 -3.52
N GLN A 68 -22.90 1.91 -3.30
CA GLN A 68 -22.96 3.36 -3.10
C GLN A 68 -22.65 4.17 -4.37
N ASN A 69 -22.38 3.50 -5.50
CA ASN A 69 -21.91 4.14 -6.73
C ASN A 69 -20.72 5.08 -6.47
N ALA A 70 -19.74 4.59 -5.74
CA ALA A 70 -18.58 5.34 -5.29
C ALA A 70 -17.28 4.70 -5.76
N LEU A 71 -16.18 5.46 -5.76
CA LEU A 71 -14.84 4.98 -6.09
C LEU A 71 -14.03 4.69 -4.83
N ILE A 72 -13.22 3.63 -4.88
CA ILE A 72 -12.29 3.31 -3.81
C ILE A 72 -11.05 4.18 -3.94
N LEU A 73 -10.73 4.93 -2.87
CA LEU A 73 -9.47 5.66 -2.74
C LEU A 73 -8.40 4.74 -2.15
N GLY A 74 -7.29 4.60 -2.86
CA GLY A 74 -6.10 3.92 -2.37
C GLY A 74 -5.32 4.80 -1.40
N THR A 75 -4.62 4.16 -0.50
CA THR A 75 -3.80 4.81 0.54
C THR A 75 -2.33 4.44 0.45
N SER A 76 -1.90 3.74 -0.60
CA SER A 76 -0.49 3.43 -0.83
C SER A 76 0.27 4.65 -1.33
N ASN A 77 1.43 4.92 -0.76
CA ASN A 77 2.32 5.98 -1.19
C ASN A 77 3.36 5.49 -2.20
N LYS A 78 4.13 6.42 -2.80
CA LYS A 78 5.16 6.11 -3.81
C LYS A 78 6.21 5.12 -3.31
N THR A 79 6.64 5.25 -2.06
CA THR A 79 7.64 4.37 -1.45
C THR A 79 7.13 2.94 -1.37
N GLU A 80 5.94 2.74 -0.83
CA GLU A 80 5.29 1.43 -0.70
C GLU A 80 5.05 0.80 -2.08
N LEU A 81 4.56 1.56 -3.04
CA LEU A 81 4.35 1.10 -4.41
C LEU A 81 5.65 0.66 -5.08
N LEU A 82 6.72 1.46 -4.98
CA LEU A 82 8.02 1.14 -5.59
C LEU A 82 8.65 -0.12 -4.98
N LEU A 83 8.58 -0.26 -3.66
CA LEU A 83 9.11 -1.43 -2.96
C LEU A 83 8.19 -2.66 -3.07
N GLY A 84 6.94 -2.47 -3.49
CA GLY A 84 5.90 -3.50 -3.47
C GLY A 84 5.50 -3.91 -2.06
N TYR A 85 5.62 -2.99 -1.11
CA TYR A 85 5.16 -3.18 0.26
C TYR A 85 3.64 -2.97 0.33
N GLY A 86 2.92 -4.02 0.02
CA GLY A 86 1.47 -4.09 -0.08
C GLY A 86 1.03 -5.42 -0.69
N THR A 87 -0.21 -5.79 -0.51
CA THR A 87 -0.80 -7.03 -1.02
C THR A 87 -1.45 -6.78 -2.38
N ILE A 88 -0.94 -7.45 -3.41
CA ILE A 88 -1.57 -7.42 -4.74
C ILE A 88 -3.01 -7.93 -4.64
N HIS A 89 -3.96 -7.20 -5.26
CA HIS A 89 -5.40 -7.46 -5.15
C HIS A 89 -5.93 -7.43 -3.71
N GLY A 90 -5.23 -6.73 -2.80
CA GLY A 90 -5.65 -6.41 -1.45
C GLY A 90 -5.67 -4.89 -1.27
N ASP A 91 -4.85 -4.38 -0.36
CA ASP A 91 -4.68 -2.94 -0.09
C ASP A 91 -4.16 -2.14 -1.30
N MET A 92 -3.51 -2.79 -2.27
CA MET A 92 -3.08 -2.14 -3.53
C MET A 92 -4.21 -1.99 -4.56
N ALA A 93 -5.38 -2.58 -4.34
CA ALA A 93 -6.52 -2.48 -5.24
C ALA A 93 -7.34 -1.23 -4.93
N CYS A 94 -7.40 -0.30 -5.87
CA CYS A 94 -8.16 0.93 -5.75
C CYS A 94 -8.53 1.47 -7.14
N ALA A 95 -9.50 2.40 -7.19
CA ALA A 95 -9.87 3.08 -8.42
C ALA A 95 -8.98 4.30 -8.68
N ILE A 96 -8.55 4.98 -7.61
CA ILE A 96 -7.64 6.12 -7.65
C ILE A 96 -6.75 6.11 -6.40
N ASN A 97 -5.50 6.51 -6.54
CA ASN A 97 -4.55 6.56 -5.44
C ASN A 97 -3.94 7.96 -5.30
N PRO A 98 -4.57 8.86 -4.53
CA PRO A 98 -4.22 10.28 -4.47
C PRO A 98 -2.80 10.57 -3.96
N ILE A 99 -2.26 9.72 -3.09
CA ILE A 99 -0.93 9.87 -2.51
C ILE A 99 0.14 8.97 -3.16
N GLY A 100 -0.22 8.31 -4.28
CA GLY A 100 0.65 7.34 -4.95
C GLY A 100 1.93 7.93 -5.56
N ASP A 101 2.02 9.25 -5.71
CA ASP A 101 3.25 9.93 -6.18
C ASP A 101 4.01 10.67 -5.07
N LEU A 102 3.58 10.53 -3.82
CA LEU A 102 4.28 11.08 -2.65
C LEU A 102 5.13 10.00 -1.98
N TYR A 103 6.38 10.32 -1.66
CA TYR A 103 7.19 9.48 -0.78
C TYR A 103 6.62 9.45 0.65
N LYS A 104 6.91 8.41 1.44
CA LYS A 104 6.38 8.29 2.82
C LYS A 104 6.72 9.52 3.67
N THR A 105 7.93 10.03 3.55
CA THR A 105 8.36 11.24 4.26
C THR A 105 7.58 12.48 3.83
N GLN A 106 7.16 12.58 2.58
CA GLN A 106 6.29 13.65 2.07
C GLN A 106 4.85 13.49 2.56
N VAL A 107 4.36 12.25 2.70
CA VAL A 107 3.03 11.99 3.31
C VAL A 107 2.99 12.49 4.75
N TRP A 108 4.04 12.29 5.54
CA TRP A 108 4.12 12.85 6.90
C TRP A 108 4.12 14.39 6.89
N GLN A 109 4.88 15.01 5.99
CA GLN A 109 4.90 16.47 5.85
C GLN A 109 3.52 17.02 5.46
N LEU A 110 2.86 16.38 4.50
CA LEU A 110 1.51 16.75 4.07
C LEU A 110 0.50 16.57 5.22
N GLY A 111 0.56 15.45 5.94
CA GLY A 111 -0.29 15.20 7.10
C GLY A 111 -0.14 16.28 8.18
N GLY A 112 1.11 16.67 8.47
CA GLY A 112 1.38 17.78 9.40
C GLY A 112 0.81 19.12 8.92
N HIS A 113 0.93 19.41 7.62
CA HIS A 113 0.35 20.62 7.03
C HIS A 113 -1.20 20.63 7.08
N LEU A 114 -1.82 19.47 6.91
CA LEU A 114 -3.27 19.31 6.95
C LEU A 114 -3.84 19.21 8.37
N GLY A 115 -2.99 19.27 9.40
CA GLY A 115 -3.43 19.22 10.80
C GLY A 115 -3.80 17.82 11.31
N VAL A 116 -3.25 16.77 10.71
CA VAL A 116 -3.42 15.41 11.24
C VAL A 116 -2.87 15.34 12.67
N PRO A 117 -3.61 14.74 13.62
CA PRO A 117 -3.21 14.70 15.04
C PRO A 117 -1.82 14.10 15.26
N ALA A 118 -1.07 14.68 16.20
CA ALA A 118 0.32 14.31 16.46
C ALA A 118 0.51 12.84 16.89
N ASN A 119 -0.47 12.26 17.60
CA ASN A 119 -0.46 10.84 17.97
C ASN A 119 -0.45 9.92 16.75
N ILE A 120 -1.08 10.32 15.65
CA ILE A 120 -1.10 9.57 14.39
C ILE A 120 0.16 9.83 13.57
N LEU A 121 0.60 11.09 13.46
CA LEU A 121 1.82 11.43 12.72
C LEU A 121 3.08 10.78 13.32
N ASN A 122 3.14 10.68 14.65
CA ASN A 122 4.27 10.11 15.37
C ASN A 122 4.16 8.59 15.60
N LYS A 123 3.05 7.98 15.21
CA LYS A 123 2.87 6.54 15.30
C LYS A 123 3.81 5.83 14.33
N ALA A 124 4.50 4.78 14.81
CA ALA A 124 5.31 3.94 13.95
C ALA A 124 4.44 3.33 12.83
N PRO A 125 4.82 3.50 11.55
CA PRO A 125 4.07 2.91 10.45
C PRO A 125 3.96 1.39 10.59
N THR A 126 2.75 0.88 10.40
CA THR A 126 2.47 -0.55 10.45
C THR A 126 1.37 -0.92 9.47
N ALA A 127 1.50 -2.08 8.84
CA ALA A 127 0.42 -2.66 8.04
C ALA A 127 -0.73 -3.21 8.91
N GLY A 128 -0.54 -3.32 10.23
CA GLY A 128 -1.57 -3.76 11.17
C GLY A 128 -2.09 -5.17 10.88
N LEU A 129 -1.18 -6.10 10.52
CA LEU A 129 -1.55 -7.46 10.18
C LEU A 129 -1.27 -8.46 11.31
N TRP A 130 -0.40 -8.10 12.24
CA TRP A 130 -0.11 -8.85 13.48
C TRP A 130 0.47 -7.95 14.55
N ASP A 131 0.40 -8.39 15.81
CA ASP A 131 0.89 -7.62 16.95
C ASP A 131 2.40 -7.35 16.86
N GLY A 132 2.78 -6.11 17.15
CA GLY A 132 4.17 -5.66 17.15
C GLY A 132 4.79 -5.51 15.77
N GLN A 133 4.01 -5.58 14.70
CA GLN A 133 4.50 -5.31 13.36
C GLN A 133 4.87 -3.83 13.21
N THR A 134 6.03 -3.56 12.61
CA THR A 134 6.37 -2.24 12.06
C THR A 134 6.87 -2.39 10.64
N ASP A 135 6.56 -1.41 9.80
CA ASP A 135 7.00 -1.42 8.39
C ASP A 135 8.54 -1.39 8.30
N GLU A 136 9.20 -0.60 9.16
CA GLU A 136 10.66 -0.45 9.16
C GLU A 136 11.37 -1.74 9.57
N ASP A 137 10.80 -2.54 10.48
CA ASP A 137 11.32 -3.87 10.81
C ASP A 137 11.17 -4.84 9.63
N ASP A 138 10.01 -4.85 8.97
CA ASP A 138 9.77 -5.69 7.79
C ASP A 138 10.69 -5.29 6.63
N LEU A 139 10.84 -3.99 6.39
CA LEU A 139 11.70 -3.44 5.35
C LEU A 139 13.18 -3.52 5.74
N GLY A 140 13.50 -3.52 7.04
CA GLY A 140 14.87 -3.51 7.60
C GLY A 140 15.67 -2.26 7.25
N LEU A 141 14.97 -1.14 7.01
CA LEU A 141 15.48 0.20 6.73
C LEU A 141 14.43 1.22 7.16
N SER A 142 14.87 2.39 7.63
CA SER A 142 13.94 3.49 7.91
C SER A 142 13.41 4.11 6.61
N TYR A 143 12.18 4.63 6.67
CA TYR A 143 11.59 5.35 5.53
C TYR A 143 12.43 6.56 5.11
N ASN A 144 13.06 7.25 6.06
CA ASN A 144 13.98 8.35 5.76
C ASN A 144 15.19 7.92 4.91
N GLU A 145 15.72 6.74 5.14
CA GLU A 145 16.82 6.20 4.33
C GLU A 145 16.34 5.70 2.98
N ILE A 146 15.21 5.01 2.97
CA ILE A 146 14.58 4.47 1.76
C ILE A 146 14.28 5.61 0.78
N ASP A 147 13.57 6.64 1.23
CA ASP A 147 13.13 7.74 0.37
C ASP A 147 14.30 8.54 -0.21
N LYS A 148 15.38 8.74 0.58
CA LYS A 148 16.61 9.36 0.09
C LYS A 148 17.23 8.57 -1.08
N ILE A 149 17.24 7.26 -1.00
CA ILE A 149 17.79 6.39 -2.05
C ILE A 149 16.83 6.37 -3.25
N LEU A 150 15.53 6.22 -3.02
CA LEU A 150 14.52 6.22 -4.09
C LEU A 150 14.50 7.53 -4.87
N LEU A 151 14.58 8.67 -4.19
CA LEU A 151 14.67 10.00 -4.84
C LEU A 151 15.86 10.08 -5.81
N GLN A 152 17.01 9.54 -5.44
CA GLN A 152 18.18 9.55 -6.31
C GLN A 152 18.04 8.56 -7.48
N LEU A 153 17.53 7.34 -7.22
CA LEU A 153 17.37 6.29 -8.23
C LEU A 153 16.28 6.62 -9.25
N ILE A 154 15.12 7.06 -8.76
CA ILE A 154 13.90 7.17 -9.58
C ILE A 154 13.77 8.57 -10.18
N ASP A 155 13.74 9.62 -9.34
CA ASP A 155 13.47 10.97 -9.83
C ASP A 155 14.71 11.59 -10.47
N LYS A 156 15.89 11.36 -9.87
CA LYS A 156 17.16 11.86 -10.40
C LYS A 156 17.87 10.90 -11.36
N LYS A 157 17.29 9.71 -11.59
CA LYS A 157 17.79 8.69 -12.52
C LYS A 157 19.26 8.31 -12.35
N LYS A 158 19.80 8.46 -11.12
CA LYS A 158 21.17 8.05 -10.83
C LYS A 158 21.32 6.54 -10.87
N SER A 159 22.44 6.10 -11.40
CA SER A 159 22.80 4.69 -11.40
C SER A 159 23.17 4.21 -9.99
N ARG A 160 23.14 2.88 -9.82
CA ARG A 160 23.59 2.23 -8.60
C ARG A 160 25.00 2.67 -8.16
N ASP A 161 25.94 2.72 -9.10
CA ASP A 161 27.33 3.02 -8.81
C ASP A 161 27.54 4.50 -8.45
N GLU A 162 26.80 5.40 -9.06
CA GLU A 162 26.77 6.82 -8.68
C GLU A 162 26.26 7.03 -7.25
N LEU A 163 25.25 6.26 -6.82
CA LEU A 163 24.76 6.32 -5.44
C LEU A 163 25.84 5.85 -4.45
N ILE A 164 26.49 4.73 -4.75
CA ILE A 164 27.56 4.19 -3.89
C ILE A 164 28.73 5.19 -3.82
N SER A 165 29.12 5.76 -4.93
CA SER A 165 30.18 6.79 -4.99
C SER A 165 29.80 8.08 -4.25
N SER A 166 28.49 8.37 -4.14
CA SER A 166 27.97 9.51 -3.37
C SER A 166 27.83 9.22 -1.88
N GLY A 167 28.30 8.06 -1.39
CA GLY A 167 28.36 7.71 0.04
C GLY A 167 27.18 6.88 0.55
N PHE A 168 26.27 6.44 -0.30
CA PHE A 168 25.22 5.51 0.12
C PHE A 168 25.77 4.10 0.35
N ALA A 169 25.34 3.44 1.43
CA ALA A 169 25.79 2.10 1.74
C ALA A 169 25.36 1.10 0.67
N LYS A 170 26.32 0.41 0.04
CA LYS A 170 26.07 -0.58 -1.02
C LYS A 170 24.95 -1.57 -0.69
N LYS A 171 24.98 -2.15 0.52
CA LYS A 171 23.96 -3.13 0.94
C LYS A 171 22.54 -2.57 0.94
N LYS A 172 22.36 -1.29 1.33
CA LYS A 172 21.05 -0.62 1.35
C LYS A 172 20.56 -0.33 -0.06
N VAL A 173 21.43 0.17 -0.93
CA VAL A 173 21.13 0.43 -2.34
C VAL A 173 20.74 -0.86 -3.04
N ASP A 174 21.53 -1.94 -2.90
CA ASP A 174 21.27 -3.23 -3.51
C ASP A 174 19.93 -3.83 -3.03
N LYS A 175 19.64 -3.71 -1.72
CA LYS A 175 18.37 -4.17 -1.15
C LYS A 175 17.18 -3.48 -1.80
N ILE A 176 17.20 -2.15 -1.89
CA ILE A 176 16.10 -1.37 -2.48
C ILE A 176 15.92 -1.70 -3.96
N ILE A 177 17.02 -1.78 -4.74
CA ILE A 177 16.94 -2.16 -6.15
C ILE A 177 16.32 -3.55 -6.33
N ASN A 178 16.72 -4.51 -5.49
CA ASN A 178 16.15 -5.85 -5.54
C ASN A 178 14.66 -5.88 -5.17
N MET A 179 14.23 -5.10 -4.17
CA MET A 179 12.82 -4.97 -3.81
C MET A 179 12.01 -4.40 -4.98
N ILE A 180 12.49 -3.33 -5.63
CA ILE A 180 11.84 -2.73 -6.79
C ILE A 180 11.67 -3.74 -7.92
N LYS A 181 12.74 -4.50 -8.24
CA LYS A 181 12.72 -5.51 -9.31
C LYS A 181 11.78 -6.67 -9.00
N ASN A 182 11.87 -7.21 -7.79
CA ASN A 182 11.08 -8.38 -7.39
C ASN A 182 9.58 -8.08 -7.24
N SER A 183 9.20 -6.81 -7.08
CA SER A 183 7.83 -6.37 -6.92
C SER A 183 7.23 -5.73 -8.17
N GLU A 184 7.94 -5.69 -9.28
CA GLU A 184 7.50 -4.99 -10.50
C GLU A 184 6.12 -5.46 -10.97
N PHE A 185 5.86 -6.77 -10.89
CA PHE A 185 4.58 -7.35 -11.28
C PHE A 185 3.38 -6.79 -10.50
N LYS A 186 3.59 -6.27 -9.29
CA LYS A 186 2.53 -5.66 -8.48
C LYS A 186 2.06 -4.32 -9.03
N ARG A 187 2.87 -3.66 -9.83
CA ARG A 187 2.61 -2.32 -10.41
C ARG A 187 2.11 -2.38 -11.85
N ARG A 188 1.94 -3.58 -12.39
CA ARG A 188 1.48 -3.77 -13.77
C ARG A 188 0.18 -4.54 -13.80
N MET A 189 -0.64 -4.25 -14.79
CA MET A 189 -1.74 -5.13 -15.15
C MET A 189 -1.19 -6.50 -15.55
N PRO A 190 -1.94 -7.59 -15.33
CA PRO A 190 -1.54 -8.90 -15.77
C PRO A 190 -1.17 -8.90 -17.27
N PRO A 191 -0.01 -9.45 -17.66
CA PRO A 191 0.37 -9.50 -19.07
C PRO A 191 -0.60 -10.40 -19.83
N ILE A 192 -1.07 -9.90 -20.98
CA ILE A 192 -1.93 -10.65 -21.88
C ILE A 192 -1.05 -11.33 -22.93
N ALA A 193 -1.21 -12.63 -23.13
CA ALA A 193 -0.53 -13.35 -24.20
C ALA A 193 -0.99 -12.80 -25.56
N LYS A 194 -0.06 -12.26 -26.36
CA LYS A 194 -0.37 -11.69 -27.67
C LYS A 194 -0.53 -12.82 -28.68
N LEU A 195 -1.76 -13.06 -29.14
CA LEU A 195 -2.11 -14.09 -30.11
C LEU A 195 -2.63 -13.52 -31.45
N SER A 196 -2.81 -12.19 -31.50
CA SER A 196 -3.27 -11.46 -32.69
C SER A 196 -2.46 -10.19 -32.87
N GLU A 197 -2.67 -9.47 -33.98
CA GLU A 197 -1.99 -8.21 -34.25
C GLU A 197 -2.36 -7.11 -33.27
N ILE A 198 -3.61 -7.09 -32.79
CA ILE A 198 -4.13 -6.09 -31.85
C ILE A 198 -4.61 -6.81 -30.59
N THR A 199 -4.01 -6.43 -29.44
CA THR A 199 -4.33 -7.02 -28.14
C THR A 199 -4.90 -5.96 -27.21
N ALA A 200 -6.03 -6.28 -26.56
CA ALA A 200 -6.66 -5.40 -25.57
C ALA A 200 -5.67 -5.03 -24.44
N GLY A 201 -5.66 -3.77 -24.06
CA GLY A 201 -4.81 -3.27 -22.98
C GLY A 201 -3.37 -2.93 -23.39
N ASN A 202 -2.88 -3.43 -24.53
CA ASN A 202 -1.55 -3.13 -25.03
C ASN A 202 -1.57 -2.27 -26.29
N ASP A 203 -2.40 -2.66 -27.26
CA ASP A 203 -2.41 -2.03 -28.60
C ASP A 203 -3.64 -1.14 -28.82
N ILE A 204 -4.63 -1.19 -27.90
CA ILE A 204 -5.80 -0.32 -27.93
C ILE A 204 -5.63 0.73 -26.83
N PRO A 205 -5.15 1.94 -27.16
CA PRO A 205 -5.15 3.04 -26.21
C PRO A 205 -6.61 3.48 -25.99
N CYS A 206 -7.06 3.40 -24.76
CA CYS A 206 -8.32 4.05 -24.33
C CYS A 206 -7.95 5.31 -23.56
N PRO A 207 -7.86 6.48 -24.21
CA PRO A 207 -7.69 7.72 -23.47
C PRO A 207 -8.93 7.96 -22.60
N TYR A 208 -8.70 8.38 -21.37
CA TYR A 208 -9.77 8.72 -20.42
C TYR A 208 -10.66 9.89 -20.91
N ASP A 209 -10.25 10.61 -21.96
CA ASP A 209 -10.83 11.86 -22.43
C ASP A 209 -11.20 11.83 -23.94
N GLN A 210 -11.64 10.67 -24.45
CA GLN A 210 -12.05 10.60 -25.88
C GLN A 210 -13.31 11.40 -26.24
N ASP A 211 -14.12 11.79 -25.27
CA ASP A 211 -15.44 12.42 -25.48
C ASP A 211 -15.47 13.90 -25.04
N LYS A 212 -14.36 14.61 -25.05
CA LYS A 212 -14.31 16.04 -24.78
C LYS A 212 -13.91 16.83 -26.00
#